data_a82e2c32955919bfb4b67d25c7a0ccd3
#
_entry.id   a82e2c32955919bfb4b67d25c7a0ccd3
#
_cell.length_a   1.000
_cell.length_b   1.000
_cell.length_c   1.000
_cell.angle_alpha   90.00
_cell.angle_beta   90.00
_cell.angle_gamma   90.00
#
_symmetry.space_group_name_H-M   'P 1'
#
loop_
_entity.id
_entity.type
_entity.pdbx_description
1 polymer ?
#
loop_
_entity_poly.entity_id
_entity_poly.type
_entity_poly.pdbx_seq_one_letter_code
_entity_poly.pdbx_strand_id
1 'polypeptide(L)'
;MQTKIFYNLTDDILFKNTFYHKKLTIDLLNSFFSYLKQDKKVLDVRISKDKSLYGVNRDVKLNYGDIIAYLNTNEIVSIEMFTDFGKEEFNKSVTYLSKLYSNQLKKGQKYIHAKKVISINFMSGNYHKENEELVNDYSFIRRIDCPSNKDECMEMYLVRLDLVKDMVYNKTNERLVRWLKFMNAQSYEEMKQIGKDDEVMEQAIKYIDEFLEKEGTTFQDKIDYEKVKSFDDGLIKGEKAGIIKGKKAGIIETAKKMLKDGLNINSIAKYTGLSKEEIENLN
;
A
#
# COMPACT_ATOMS: atom_id res chain seq x y z
N MET A 1 27.52 -24.81 -5.10
CA MET A 1 26.93 -23.52 -5.48
C MET A 1 25.78 -23.26 -4.54
N GLN A 2 25.90 -22.30 -3.63
CA GLN A 2 24.75 -21.86 -2.85
C GLN A 2 23.75 -21.24 -3.82
N THR A 3 22.54 -21.77 -3.89
CA THR A 3 21.43 -21.16 -4.63
C THR A 3 21.18 -19.78 -4.03
N LYS A 4 21.52 -18.73 -4.79
CA LYS A 4 21.26 -17.35 -4.38
C LYS A 4 19.74 -17.20 -4.23
N ILE A 5 19.26 -16.94 -3.02
CA ILE A 5 17.82 -16.75 -2.78
C ILE A 5 17.39 -15.49 -3.52
N PHE A 6 16.36 -15.58 -4.33
CA PHE A 6 15.79 -14.46 -5.04
C PHE A 6 14.81 -13.71 -4.12
N TYR A 7 15.00 -12.42 -4.01
CA TYR A 7 14.11 -11.51 -3.30
C TYR A 7 13.40 -10.62 -4.31
N ASN A 8 12.09 -10.58 -4.23
CA ASN A 8 11.26 -9.73 -5.09
C ASN A 8 11.27 -8.29 -4.58
N LEU A 9 11.25 -7.30 -5.47
CA LEU A 9 11.11 -5.89 -5.13
C LEU A 9 9.76 -5.51 -4.50
N THR A 10 8.81 -6.43 -4.41
CA THR A 10 7.62 -6.25 -3.58
C THR A 10 7.92 -6.37 -2.08
N ASP A 11 9.12 -6.83 -1.70
CA ASP A 11 9.60 -6.79 -0.33
C ASP A 11 9.91 -5.34 0.08
N ASP A 12 9.37 -4.93 1.23
CA ASP A 12 9.44 -3.56 1.76
C ASP A 12 10.89 -3.06 1.94
N ILE A 13 11.78 -3.90 2.44
CA ILE A 13 13.17 -3.51 2.72
C ILE A 13 13.94 -3.34 1.41
N LEU A 14 13.78 -4.29 0.50
CA LEU A 14 14.46 -4.25 -0.79
C LEU A 14 13.94 -3.11 -1.66
N PHE A 15 12.64 -2.88 -1.67
CA PHE A 15 12.01 -1.75 -2.34
C PHE A 15 12.59 -0.42 -1.85
N LYS A 16 12.62 -0.19 -0.54
CA LYS A 16 13.17 1.03 0.07
C LYS A 16 14.63 1.23 -0.29
N ASN A 17 15.45 0.19 -0.13
CA ASN A 17 16.87 0.30 -0.43
C ASN A 17 17.11 0.63 -1.91
N THR A 18 16.37 0.00 -2.81
CA THR A 18 16.48 0.24 -4.25
C THR A 18 16.08 1.68 -4.61
N PHE A 19 14.88 2.10 -4.18
CA PHE A 19 14.36 3.42 -4.55
C PHE A 19 14.81 4.58 -3.65
N TYR A 20 15.69 4.36 -2.68
CA TYR A 20 16.45 5.47 -2.07
C TYR A 20 17.51 6.06 -3.01
N HIS A 21 17.78 5.42 -4.14
CA HIS A 21 18.66 5.95 -5.18
C HIS A 21 17.90 6.93 -6.08
N LYS A 22 18.27 8.22 -6.02
CA LYS A 22 17.60 9.32 -6.71
C LYS A 22 17.31 9.05 -8.20
N LYS A 23 18.30 8.52 -8.93
CA LYS A 23 18.17 8.24 -10.38
C LYS A 23 17.02 7.29 -10.65
N LEU A 24 16.85 6.24 -9.83
CA LEU A 24 15.79 5.26 -9.99
C LEU A 24 14.42 5.85 -9.64
N THR A 25 14.34 6.61 -8.55
CA THR A 25 13.10 7.27 -8.14
C THR A 25 12.65 8.32 -9.14
N ILE A 26 13.56 9.11 -9.70
CA ILE A 26 13.24 10.08 -10.75
C ILE A 26 12.67 9.38 -11.98
N ASP A 27 13.29 8.30 -12.41
CA ASP A 27 12.88 7.57 -13.60
C ASP A 27 11.50 6.90 -13.39
N LEU A 28 11.29 6.28 -12.23
CA LEU A 28 9.99 5.71 -11.85
C LEU A 28 8.89 6.79 -11.83
N LEU A 29 9.14 7.93 -11.19
CA LEU A 29 8.17 9.02 -11.12
C LEU A 29 7.86 9.61 -12.49
N ASN A 30 8.89 9.83 -13.33
CA ASN A 30 8.68 10.29 -14.69
C ASN A 30 7.88 9.30 -15.53
N SER A 31 8.13 8.01 -15.38
CA SER A 31 7.37 6.95 -16.07
C SER A 31 5.90 6.96 -15.63
N PHE A 32 5.66 7.17 -14.33
CA PHE A 32 4.32 7.22 -13.75
C PHE A 32 3.54 8.45 -14.23
N PHE A 33 4.12 9.65 -14.16
CA PHE A 33 3.45 10.86 -14.63
C PHE A 33 3.24 10.87 -16.14
N SER A 34 4.17 10.30 -16.91
CA SER A 34 4.02 10.11 -18.36
C SER A 34 2.85 9.17 -18.69
N TYR A 35 2.70 8.07 -17.95
CA TYR A 35 1.56 7.16 -18.10
C TYR A 35 0.23 7.88 -17.89
N LEU A 36 0.14 8.76 -16.88
CA LEU A 36 -1.03 9.57 -16.60
C LEU A 36 -1.22 10.72 -17.59
N LYS A 37 -0.34 10.87 -18.58
CA LYS A 37 -0.33 11.98 -19.54
C LYS A 37 -0.27 13.37 -18.87
N GLN A 38 0.35 13.42 -17.69
CA GLN A 38 0.61 14.68 -17.01
C GLN A 38 1.87 15.32 -17.61
N ASP A 39 1.76 16.62 -17.97
CA ASP A 39 2.91 17.41 -18.41
C ASP A 39 3.75 17.83 -17.20
N LYS A 40 4.36 16.83 -16.57
CA LYS A 40 5.19 16.97 -15.38
C LYS A 40 6.51 16.22 -15.60
N LYS A 41 7.61 16.96 -15.42
CA LYS A 41 8.95 16.37 -15.49
C LYS A 41 9.68 16.55 -14.16
N VAL A 42 9.98 15.43 -13.52
CA VAL A 42 10.81 15.39 -12.32
C VAL A 42 12.27 15.40 -12.75
N LEU A 43 12.99 16.46 -12.38
CA LEU A 43 14.42 16.65 -12.71
C LEU A 43 15.31 16.30 -11.51
N ASP A 44 14.82 16.54 -10.30
CA ASP A 44 15.52 16.21 -9.06
C ASP A 44 14.53 15.85 -7.95
N VAL A 45 14.97 15.02 -7.02
CA VAL A 45 14.23 14.66 -5.81
C VAL A 45 15.14 14.72 -4.60
N ARG A 46 14.60 15.18 -3.49
CA ARG A 46 15.20 14.99 -2.17
C ARG A 46 14.45 13.90 -1.45
N ILE A 47 15.05 12.75 -1.29
CA ILE A 47 14.45 11.61 -0.59
C ILE A 47 14.75 11.74 0.91
N SER A 48 13.70 11.66 1.73
CA SER A 48 13.84 11.67 3.18
C SER A 48 14.08 10.24 3.67
N LYS A 49 15.19 10.04 4.35
CA LYS A 49 15.50 8.80 5.11
C LYS A 49 15.03 8.90 6.57
N ASP A 50 14.62 10.08 7.00
CA ASP A 50 14.29 10.37 8.39
C ASP A 50 12.78 10.33 8.62
N LYS A 51 12.35 9.30 9.35
CA LYS A 51 10.95 9.13 9.78
C LYS A 51 10.55 10.12 10.89
N SER A 52 11.52 10.85 11.48
CA SER A 52 11.34 11.77 12.62
C SER A 52 11.01 13.21 12.21
N LEU A 53 11.03 13.55 10.93
CA LEU A 53 10.86 14.93 10.42
C LEU A 53 9.55 15.63 10.80
N TYR A 54 8.63 14.89 11.37
CA TYR A 54 7.33 15.42 11.77
C TYR A 54 7.14 15.19 13.26
N GLY A 55 7.73 16.08 14.08
CA GLY A 55 7.70 16.08 15.54
C GLY A 55 6.36 15.69 16.10
N VAL A 56 6.29 14.55 16.79
CA VAL A 56 5.04 14.04 17.32
C VAL A 56 5.25 13.17 18.57
N ASN A 57 4.27 13.22 19.46
CA ASN A 57 4.10 12.36 20.60
C ASN A 57 4.39 10.87 20.30
N ARG A 58 5.17 10.25 21.18
CA ARG A 58 5.65 8.87 21.07
C ARG A 58 4.55 7.78 21.04
N ASP A 59 3.30 8.14 21.28
CA ASP A 59 2.18 7.22 21.40
C ASP A 59 1.37 7.01 20.09
N VAL A 60 1.74 7.68 19.00
CA VAL A 60 1.09 7.51 17.70
C VAL A 60 1.98 6.64 16.82
N LYS A 61 1.41 5.57 16.25
CA LYS A 61 2.04 4.70 15.24
C LYS A 61 2.46 5.56 14.02
N LEU A 62 3.70 6.05 14.01
CA LEU A 62 4.23 6.99 13.02
C LEU A 62 5.12 6.23 12.02
N ASN A 63 4.48 5.50 11.12
CA ASN A 63 5.13 5.11 9.90
C ASN A 63 4.55 5.99 8.79
N TYR A 64 5.34 6.92 8.29
CA TYR A 64 5.08 7.60 7.03
C TYR A 64 5.69 6.72 5.95
N GLY A 65 5.06 6.64 4.81
CA GLY A 65 5.45 5.97 3.59
C GLY A 65 6.84 5.34 3.48
N ASP A 66 6.96 4.41 2.61
CA ASP A 66 8.24 3.73 2.40
C ASP A 66 9.29 4.70 1.90
N ILE A 67 8.89 5.58 0.98
CA ILE A 67 9.75 6.60 0.40
C ILE A 67 8.99 7.93 0.36
N ILE A 68 9.60 8.99 0.88
CA ILE A 68 9.08 10.35 0.76
C ILE A 68 10.04 11.15 -0.11
N ALA A 69 9.56 11.62 -1.24
CA ALA A 69 10.28 12.42 -2.20
C ALA A 69 9.72 13.84 -2.28
N TYR A 70 10.60 14.83 -2.16
CA TYR A 70 10.28 16.23 -2.40
C TYR A 70 10.73 16.59 -3.81
N LEU A 71 9.78 16.92 -4.66
CA LEU A 71 10.03 17.19 -6.07
C LEU A 71 10.53 18.61 -6.31
N ASN A 72 11.27 18.81 -7.40
CA ASN A 72 11.63 20.14 -7.91
C ASN A 72 10.39 20.93 -8.35
N THR A 73 9.29 20.27 -8.65
CA THR A 73 7.98 20.84 -9.01
C THR A 73 7.15 21.28 -7.80
N ASN A 74 7.75 21.24 -6.61
CA ASN A 74 7.18 21.70 -5.34
C ASN A 74 6.10 20.79 -4.71
N GLU A 75 5.94 19.57 -5.20
CA GLU A 75 5.08 18.58 -4.56
C GLU A 75 5.86 17.69 -3.60
N ILE A 76 5.11 16.99 -2.74
CA ILE A 76 5.61 15.93 -1.88
C ILE A 76 4.96 14.63 -2.35
N VAL A 77 5.77 13.63 -2.68
CA VAL A 77 5.30 12.30 -3.09
C VAL A 77 5.65 11.28 -2.01
N SER A 78 4.66 10.53 -1.57
CA SER A 78 4.85 9.28 -0.82
C SER A 78 4.73 8.11 -1.78
N ILE A 79 5.68 7.18 -1.74
CA ILE A 79 5.65 5.95 -2.52
C ILE A 79 5.62 4.79 -1.53
N GLU A 80 4.66 3.90 -1.70
CA GLU A 80 4.42 2.74 -0.83
C GLU A 80 4.40 1.46 -1.66
N MET A 81 4.88 0.36 -1.07
CA MET A 81 4.75 -0.98 -1.60
C MET A 81 3.92 -1.84 -0.65
N PHE A 82 2.89 -2.50 -1.17
CA PHE A 82 2.03 -3.42 -0.42
C PHE A 82 2.05 -4.81 -1.07
N THR A 83 2.41 -5.81 -0.28
CA THR A 83 2.36 -7.22 -0.72
C THR A 83 0.94 -7.77 -0.72
N ASP A 84 0.07 -7.21 0.11
CA ASP A 84 -1.38 -7.46 0.13
C ASP A 84 -2.09 -6.12 0.33
N PHE A 85 -3.22 -5.91 -0.31
CA PHE A 85 -3.93 -4.65 -0.24
C PHE A 85 -5.42 -4.87 -0.06
N GLY A 86 -5.93 -4.41 1.07
CA GLY A 86 -7.33 -4.46 1.44
C GLY A 86 -7.81 -3.13 2.01
N LYS A 87 -8.94 -3.16 2.70
CA LYS A 87 -9.53 -1.97 3.31
C LYS A 87 -8.63 -1.33 4.39
N GLU A 88 -7.84 -2.14 5.10
CA GLU A 88 -6.93 -1.64 6.14
C GLU A 88 -5.79 -0.84 5.50
N GLU A 89 -5.17 -1.36 4.44
CA GLU A 89 -4.09 -0.70 3.70
C GLU A 89 -4.59 0.55 2.99
N PHE A 90 -5.79 0.53 2.44
CA PHE A 90 -6.42 1.72 1.89
C PHE A 90 -6.57 2.82 2.96
N ASN A 91 -7.12 2.50 4.12
CA ASN A 91 -7.27 3.45 5.23
C ASN A 91 -5.92 3.94 5.76
N LYS A 92 -4.90 3.08 5.76
CA LYS A 92 -3.52 3.42 6.10
C LYS A 92 -2.97 4.46 5.11
N SER A 93 -3.13 4.23 3.81
CA SER A 93 -2.67 5.15 2.76
C SER A 93 -3.34 6.52 2.88
N VAL A 94 -4.67 6.56 3.08
CA VAL A 94 -5.42 7.80 3.34
C VAL A 94 -4.90 8.52 4.58
N THR A 95 -4.62 7.76 5.66
CA THR A 95 -4.11 8.33 6.91
C THR A 95 -2.73 8.95 6.72
N TYR A 96 -1.84 8.28 5.96
CA TYR A 96 -0.49 8.78 5.70
C TYR A 96 -0.52 10.03 4.82
N LEU A 97 -1.29 10.00 3.74
CA LEU A 97 -1.51 11.15 2.86
C LEU A 97 -2.00 12.37 3.63
N SER A 98 -3.01 12.19 4.49
CA SER A 98 -3.58 13.25 5.32
C SER A 98 -2.56 13.83 6.31
N LYS A 99 -1.74 12.97 6.94
CA LYS A 99 -0.66 13.39 7.84
C LYS A 99 0.43 14.15 7.11
N LEU A 100 0.86 13.68 5.94
CA LEU A 100 1.86 14.38 5.12
C LEU A 100 1.37 15.78 4.73
N TYR A 101 0.08 15.92 4.43
CA TYR A 101 -0.49 17.22 4.12
C TYR A 101 -0.59 18.12 5.37
N SER A 102 -1.17 17.62 6.46
CA SER A 102 -1.46 18.41 7.66
C SER A 102 -0.19 18.86 8.41
N ASN A 103 0.88 18.07 8.36
CA ASN A 103 2.11 18.33 9.13
C ASN A 103 3.13 19.21 8.41
N GLN A 104 2.79 19.77 7.26
CA GLN A 104 3.71 20.65 6.51
C GLN A 104 3.94 22.00 7.17
N LEU A 105 2.91 22.52 7.84
CA LEU A 105 2.90 23.87 8.34
C LEU A 105 3.15 23.95 9.84
N LYS A 106 3.99 24.90 10.22
CA LYS A 106 4.22 25.24 11.64
C LYS A 106 3.16 26.24 12.10
N LYS A 107 2.97 26.35 13.43
CA LYS A 107 2.09 27.35 14.05
C LYS A 107 2.41 28.75 13.53
N GLY A 108 1.40 29.44 13.03
CA GLY A 108 1.51 30.82 12.49
C GLY A 108 1.82 30.89 10.99
N GLN A 109 2.11 29.78 10.31
CA GLN A 109 2.22 29.78 8.84
C GLN A 109 0.85 29.80 8.17
N LYS A 110 0.76 30.50 7.02
CA LYS A 110 -0.48 30.56 6.24
C LYS A 110 -0.70 29.23 5.48
N TYR A 111 -1.93 28.77 5.41
CA TYR A 111 -2.31 27.52 4.72
C TYR A 111 -1.98 27.51 3.23
N ILE A 112 -1.92 28.68 2.58
CA ILE A 112 -1.52 28.79 1.17
C ILE A 112 -0.10 28.28 0.87
N HIS A 113 0.73 28.08 1.90
CA HIS A 113 2.07 27.55 1.76
C HIS A 113 2.12 26.01 1.83
N ALA A 114 0.98 25.34 2.09
CA ALA A 114 0.92 23.91 2.02
C ALA A 114 1.11 23.43 0.57
N LYS A 115 2.01 22.47 0.39
CA LYS A 115 2.32 21.89 -0.91
C LYS A 115 1.34 20.76 -1.20
N LYS A 116 1.08 20.52 -2.47
CA LYS A 116 0.36 19.33 -2.93
C LYS A 116 1.09 18.08 -2.47
N VAL A 117 0.33 17.10 -1.99
CA VAL A 117 0.84 15.77 -1.62
C VAL A 117 0.23 14.72 -2.52
N ILE A 118 1.08 13.83 -3.02
CA ILE A 118 0.71 12.72 -3.90
C ILE A 118 1.12 11.42 -3.20
N SER A 119 0.20 10.46 -3.08
CA SER A 119 0.51 9.11 -2.60
C SER A 119 0.41 8.12 -3.76
N ILE A 120 1.50 7.41 -4.05
CA ILE A 120 1.57 6.36 -5.08
C ILE A 120 1.75 5.04 -4.34
N ASN A 121 0.75 4.17 -4.42
CA ASN A 121 0.70 2.90 -3.71
C ASN A 121 0.77 1.76 -4.73
N PHE A 122 1.93 1.12 -4.84
CA PHE A 122 2.09 -0.11 -5.59
C PHE A 122 1.53 -1.27 -4.77
N MET A 123 0.67 -2.06 -5.37
CA MET A 123 0.02 -3.15 -4.64
C MET A 123 0.01 -4.44 -5.45
N SER A 124 0.37 -5.54 -4.82
CA SER A 124 0.05 -6.87 -5.30
C SER A 124 -1.25 -7.32 -4.62
N GLY A 125 -2.23 -7.76 -5.39
CA GLY A 125 -3.55 -8.09 -4.86
C GLY A 125 -4.66 -7.18 -5.38
N ASN A 126 -5.88 -7.63 -5.24
CA ASN A 126 -7.03 -7.09 -5.93
C ASN A 126 -8.02 -6.48 -4.93
N TYR A 127 -7.83 -5.21 -4.59
CA TYR A 127 -8.75 -4.48 -3.72
C TYR A 127 -10.09 -4.16 -4.42
N HIS A 128 -10.04 -3.80 -5.70
CA HIS A 128 -11.21 -3.52 -6.54
C HIS A 128 -11.34 -4.59 -7.61
N LYS A 129 -11.94 -5.74 -7.26
CA LYS A 129 -12.09 -6.90 -8.17
C LYS A 129 -12.83 -6.59 -9.46
N GLU A 130 -13.65 -5.55 -9.47
CA GLU A 130 -14.48 -5.14 -10.61
C GLU A 130 -13.78 -4.13 -11.54
N ASN A 131 -12.63 -3.58 -11.13
CA ASN A 131 -11.89 -2.59 -11.92
C ASN A 131 -10.60 -3.21 -12.47
N GLU A 132 -10.46 -3.20 -13.79
CA GLU A 132 -9.29 -3.72 -14.53
C GLU A 132 -8.28 -2.61 -14.89
N GLU A 133 -8.43 -1.40 -14.35
CA GLU A 133 -7.48 -0.32 -14.60
C GLU A 133 -6.17 -0.54 -13.84
N LEU A 134 -5.04 -0.33 -14.55
CA LEU A 134 -3.70 -0.45 -13.98
C LEU A 134 -3.46 0.58 -12.88
N VAL A 135 -3.95 1.79 -13.05
CA VAL A 135 -3.82 2.90 -12.10
C VAL A 135 -5.20 3.44 -11.78
N ASN A 136 -5.56 3.36 -10.51
CA ASN A 136 -6.80 3.94 -9.99
C ASN A 136 -6.45 5.22 -9.24
N ASP A 137 -7.08 6.33 -9.59
CA ASP A 137 -6.86 7.63 -9.00
C ASP A 137 -7.98 8.05 -8.05
N TYR A 138 -7.58 8.70 -6.97
CA TYR A 138 -8.45 9.27 -5.96
C TYR A 138 -8.01 10.70 -5.70
N SER A 139 -8.95 11.63 -5.82
CA SER A 139 -8.70 13.05 -5.56
C SER A 139 -9.87 13.71 -4.87
N PHE A 140 -9.62 14.88 -4.26
CA PHE A 140 -10.68 15.70 -3.69
C PHE A 140 -11.32 16.53 -4.81
N ILE A 141 -12.52 16.13 -5.27
CA ILE A 141 -13.27 16.81 -6.32
C ILE A 141 -14.52 17.47 -5.78
N ARG A 142 -14.78 18.68 -6.27
CA ARG A 142 -16.08 19.34 -6.10
C ARG A 142 -17.11 18.68 -7.01
N ARG A 143 -18.16 18.07 -6.45
CA ARG A 143 -19.15 17.27 -7.22
C ARG A 143 -19.96 18.03 -8.27
N ILE A 144 -20.09 19.38 -8.15
CA ILE A 144 -21.03 20.17 -8.95
C ILE A 144 -20.41 20.66 -10.26
N ASP A 145 -19.11 20.90 -10.28
CA ASP A 145 -18.39 21.35 -11.46
C ASP A 145 -17.16 20.46 -11.58
N CYS A 146 -17.23 19.39 -12.35
CA CYS A 146 -16.07 18.60 -12.67
C CYS A 146 -15.39 19.07 -13.98
N PRO A 147 -14.89 20.29 -14.06
CA PRO A 147 -13.81 20.63 -14.94
C PRO A 147 -12.54 20.53 -14.10
N SER A 148 -11.57 19.83 -14.63
CA SER A 148 -10.14 19.84 -14.29
C SER A 148 -9.70 21.00 -13.36
N ASN A 149 -10.10 21.01 -12.09
CA ASN A 149 -9.67 22.07 -11.19
C ASN A 149 -8.30 21.74 -10.63
N LYS A 150 -7.36 22.57 -11.03
CA LYS A 150 -5.92 22.52 -10.77
C LYS A 150 -5.52 22.76 -9.30
N ASP A 151 -6.49 22.89 -8.38
CA ASP A 151 -6.23 23.19 -6.96
C ASP A 151 -6.33 21.96 -6.05
N GLU A 152 -6.02 20.79 -6.59
CA GLU A 152 -5.99 19.56 -5.82
C GLU A 152 -4.83 19.59 -4.84
N CYS A 153 -5.16 19.55 -3.54
CA CYS A 153 -4.15 19.55 -2.47
C CYS A 153 -3.61 18.15 -2.16
N MET A 154 -4.38 17.12 -2.47
CA MET A 154 -4.03 15.71 -2.22
C MET A 154 -4.52 14.84 -3.36
N GLU A 155 -3.65 13.91 -3.81
CA GLU A 155 -3.96 12.85 -4.75
C GLU A 155 -3.46 11.51 -4.21
N MET A 156 -4.19 10.45 -4.47
CA MET A 156 -3.77 9.09 -4.15
C MET A 156 -3.97 8.19 -5.35
N TYR A 157 -2.96 7.41 -5.67
CA TYR A 157 -2.97 6.46 -6.77
C TYR A 157 -2.74 5.06 -6.24
N LEU A 158 -3.56 4.12 -6.69
CA LEU A 158 -3.38 2.69 -6.47
C LEU A 158 -2.91 2.06 -7.78
N VAL A 159 -1.71 1.49 -7.79
CA VAL A 159 -1.07 0.89 -8.96
C VAL A 159 -1.04 -0.62 -8.80
N ARG A 160 -1.72 -1.34 -9.68
CA ARG A 160 -1.95 -2.77 -9.60
C ARG A 160 -0.84 -3.59 -10.27
N LEU A 161 0.00 -4.23 -9.45
CA LEU A 161 1.05 -5.12 -9.94
C LEU A 161 0.51 -6.46 -10.45
N ASP A 162 -0.65 -6.91 -9.98
CA ASP A 162 -1.27 -8.16 -10.40
C ASP A 162 -1.72 -8.14 -11.87
N LEU A 163 -2.05 -6.96 -12.40
CA LEU A 163 -2.46 -6.80 -13.80
C LEU A 163 -1.30 -6.74 -14.79
N VAL A 164 -0.09 -6.49 -14.31
CA VAL A 164 1.03 -6.18 -15.21
C VAL A 164 1.59 -7.41 -15.92
N LYS A 165 1.34 -8.61 -15.41
CA LYS A 165 1.90 -9.86 -15.94
C LYS A 165 1.59 -10.05 -17.42
N ASP A 166 0.33 -9.85 -17.79
CA ASP A 166 -0.18 -10.10 -19.14
C ASP A 166 -0.18 -8.83 -20.03
N MET A 167 0.23 -7.69 -19.48
CA MET A 167 0.28 -6.44 -20.24
C MET A 167 1.39 -6.44 -21.27
N VAL A 168 1.06 -6.01 -22.50
CA VAL A 168 2.00 -5.79 -23.57
C VAL A 168 2.52 -4.35 -23.54
N TYR A 169 3.82 -4.17 -23.80
CA TYR A 169 4.40 -2.84 -23.95
C TYR A 169 3.83 -2.12 -25.18
N ASN A 170 3.58 -0.83 -25.03
CA ASN A 170 3.32 0.08 -26.14
C ASN A 170 3.99 1.43 -25.87
N LYS A 171 4.03 2.31 -26.86
CA LYS A 171 4.75 3.59 -26.77
C LYS A 171 4.26 4.51 -25.64
N THR A 172 3.03 4.34 -25.16
CA THR A 172 2.44 5.22 -24.14
C THR A 172 2.56 4.69 -22.71
N ASN A 173 2.75 3.36 -22.55
CA ASN A 173 2.83 2.72 -21.23
C ASN A 173 4.14 1.99 -20.97
N GLU A 174 5.01 1.92 -21.98
CA GLU A 174 6.19 1.04 -22.00
C GLU A 174 7.05 1.19 -20.74
N ARG A 175 7.43 2.42 -20.38
CA ARG A 175 8.36 2.66 -19.29
C ARG A 175 7.77 2.27 -17.93
N LEU A 176 6.53 2.68 -17.62
CA LEU A 176 5.89 2.31 -16.37
C LEU A 176 5.65 0.80 -16.30
N VAL A 177 5.06 0.20 -17.34
CA VAL A 177 4.79 -1.24 -17.37
C VAL A 177 6.08 -2.04 -17.22
N ARG A 178 7.18 -1.58 -17.82
CA ARG A 178 8.49 -2.20 -17.67
C ARG A 178 8.97 -2.15 -16.21
N TRP A 179 8.85 -1.01 -15.52
CA TRP A 179 9.13 -0.89 -14.09
C TRP A 179 8.26 -1.83 -13.24
N LEU A 180 6.96 -1.87 -13.52
CA LEU A 180 6.04 -2.73 -12.76
C LEU A 180 6.36 -4.22 -12.96
N LYS A 181 6.69 -4.64 -14.18
CA LYS A 181 7.17 -6.00 -14.45
C LYS A 181 8.50 -6.30 -13.75
N PHE A 182 9.42 -5.34 -13.76
CA PHE A 182 10.69 -5.45 -13.05
C PHE A 182 10.50 -5.63 -11.54
N MET A 183 9.60 -4.86 -10.94
CA MET A 183 9.25 -4.99 -9.52
C MET A 183 8.57 -6.32 -9.20
N ASN A 184 7.75 -6.84 -10.12
CA ASN A 184 6.96 -8.07 -9.94
C ASN A 184 7.65 -9.32 -10.51
N ALA A 185 8.91 -9.24 -10.91
CA ALA A 185 9.66 -10.39 -11.43
C ALA A 185 9.66 -11.56 -10.43
N GLN A 186 9.53 -12.77 -10.94
CA GLN A 186 9.44 -13.98 -10.11
C GLN A 186 10.79 -14.70 -9.97
N SER A 187 11.81 -14.23 -10.71
CA SER A 187 13.17 -14.76 -10.63
C SER A 187 14.20 -13.67 -10.94
N TYR A 188 15.44 -13.92 -10.52
CA TYR A 188 16.55 -13.02 -10.82
C TYR A 188 16.86 -12.96 -12.31
N GLU A 189 16.70 -14.07 -13.01
CA GLU A 189 16.84 -14.17 -14.46
C GLU A 189 15.80 -13.35 -15.18
N GLU A 190 14.54 -13.40 -14.75
CA GLU A 190 13.44 -12.58 -15.29
C GLU A 190 13.72 -11.10 -15.06
N MET A 191 14.13 -10.73 -13.84
CA MET A 191 14.50 -9.34 -13.51
C MET A 191 15.61 -8.83 -14.42
N LYS A 192 16.67 -9.63 -14.63
CA LYS A 192 17.77 -9.30 -15.56
C LYS A 192 17.31 -9.17 -17.00
N GLN A 193 16.42 -10.07 -17.44
CA GLN A 193 15.91 -10.02 -18.81
C GLN A 193 15.06 -8.76 -19.05
N ILE A 194 14.26 -8.35 -18.08
CA ILE A 194 13.48 -7.10 -18.14
C ILE A 194 14.40 -5.88 -18.13
N GLY A 195 15.46 -5.90 -17.31
CA GLY A 195 16.42 -4.80 -17.19
C GLY A 195 17.45 -4.72 -18.32
N LYS A 196 17.53 -5.74 -19.17
CA LYS A 196 18.54 -5.82 -20.23
C LYS A 196 18.43 -4.63 -21.20
N ASP A 197 19.58 -4.09 -21.59
CA ASP A 197 19.70 -2.94 -22.48
C ASP A 197 19.03 -1.65 -21.96
N ASP A 198 18.91 -1.56 -20.62
CA ASP A 198 18.34 -0.42 -19.91
C ASP A 198 19.28 0.05 -18.80
N GLU A 199 19.99 1.12 -19.03
CA GLU A 199 21.01 1.64 -18.11
C GLU A 199 20.47 1.87 -16.68
N VAL A 200 19.21 2.32 -16.54
CA VAL A 200 18.63 2.63 -15.24
C VAL A 200 18.26 1.35 -14.50
N MET A 201 17.69 0.38 -15.19
CA MET A 201 17.32 -0.91 -14.58
C MET A 201 18.55 -1.79 -14.31
N GLU A 202 19.57 -1.75 -15.18
CA GLU A 202 20.86 -2.39 -14.91
C GLU A 202 21.51 -1.81 -13.65
N GLN A 203 21.42 -0.49 -13.48
CA GLN A 203 21.88 0.15 -12.26
C GLN A 203 21.06 -0.26 -11.04
N ALA A 204 19.75 -0.46 -11.18
CA ALA A 204 18.91 -0.98 -10.10
C ALA A 204 19.34 -2.39 -9.69
N ILE A 205 19.58 -3.29 -10.65
CA ILE A 205 20.10 -4.65 -10.39
C ILE A 205 21.42 -4.57 -9.62
N LYS A 206 22.34 -3.69 -10.03
CA LYS A 206 23.61 -3.51 -9.34
C LYS A 206 23.41 -3.09 -7.88
N TYR A 207 22.53 -2.14 -7.60
CA TYR A 207 22.24 -1.73 -6.22
C TYR A 207 21.59 -2.83 -5.39
N ILE A 208 20.73 -3.64 -6.00
CA ILE A 208 20.14 -4.83 -5.36
C ILE A 208 21.23 -5.83 -5.00
N ASP A 209 22.15 -6.12 -5.94
CA ASP A 209 23.25 -7.05 -5.72
C ASP A 209 24.18 -6.56 -4.60
N GLU A 210 24.59 -5.29 -4.64
CA GLU A 210 25.44 -4.67 -3.62
C GLU A 210 24.78 -4.72 -2.22
N PHE A 211 23.47 -4.49 -2.14
CA PHE A 211 22.71 -4.58 -0.91
C PHE A 211 22.67 -6.03 -0.38
N LEU A 212 22.34 -6.99 -1.24
CA LEU A 212 22.24 -8.39 -0.87
C LEU A 212 23.61 -9.00 -0.50
N GLU A 213 24.70 -8.57 -1.12
CA GLU A 213 26.06 -8.97 -0.75
C GLU A 213 26.45 -8.47 0.65
N LYS A 214 26.05 -7.24 0.98
CA LYS A 214 26.41 -6.61 2.26
C LYS A 214 25.54 -7.07 3.42
N GLU A 215 24.23 -7.19 3.18
CA GLU A 215 23.21 -7.39 4.22
C GLU A 215 22.52 -8.75 4.14
N GLY A 216 22.92 -9.62 3.18
CA GLY A 216 22.16 -10.79 2.78
C GLY A 216 21.79 -11.76 3.91
N THR A 217 22.71 -12.05 4.83
CA THR A 217 22.45 -12.87 6.02
C THR A 217 21.50 -12.18 6.99
N THR A 218 21.77 -10.92 7.33
CA THR A 218 20.94 -10.13 8.23
C THR A 218 19.56 -9.85 7.63
N PHE A 219 19.48 -9.74 6.33
CA PHE A 219 18.24 -9.56 5.59
C PHE A 219 17.39 -10.82 5.60
N GLN A 220 18.00 -11.99 5.39
CA GLN A 220 17.33 -13.26 5.51
C GLN A 220 16.76 -13.48 6.92
N ASP A 221 17.57 -13.22 7.95
CA ASP A 221 17.13 -13.32 9.35
C ASP A 221 15.94 -12.41 9.66
N LYS A 222 15.92 -11.18 9.08
CA LYS A 222 14.79 -10.25 9.23
C LYS A 222 13.52 -10.74 8.53
N ILE A 223 13.67 -11.26 7.30
CA ILE A 223 12.52 -11.80 6.55
C ILE A 223 11.96 -13.01 7.27
N ASP A 224 12.80 -13.92 7.76
CA ASP A 224 12.36 -15.09 8.46
C ASP A 224 11.69 -14.72 9.79
N TYR A 225 12.21 -13.73 10.50
CA TYR A 225 11.55 -13.16 11.68
C TYR A 225 10.20 -12.53 11.38
N GLU A 226 10.10 -11.74 10.31
CA GLU A 226 8.82 -11.10 9.91
C GLU A 226 7.79 -12.14 9.44
N LYS A 227 8.22 -13.18 8.72
CA LYS A 227 7.35 -14.31 8.35
C LYS A 227 6.79 -15.03 9.56
N VAL A 228 7.66 -15.37 10.52
CA VAL A 228 7.25 -16.01 11.79
C VAL A 228 6.27 -15.13 12.54
N LYS A 229 6.58 -13.85 12.67
CA LYS A 229 5.70 -12.87 13.34
C LYS A 229 4.35 -12.72 12.64
N SER A 230 4.35 -12.64 11.31
CA SER A 230 3.11 -12.57 10.51
C SER A 230 2.26 -13.82 10.66
N PHE A 231 2.91 -15.00 10.73
CA PHE A 231 2.23 -16.27 10.99
C PHE A 231 1.58 -16.28 12.39
N ASP A 232 2.31 -15.84 13.41
CA ASP A 232 1.81 -15.75 14.79
C ASP A 232 0.66 -14.75 14.91
N ASP A 233 0.77 -13.57 14.29
CA ASP A 233 -0.30 -12.58 14.26
C ASP A 233 -1.54 -13.11 13.50
N GLY A 234 -1.34 -13.88 12.44
CA GLY A 234 -2.40 -14.56 11.70
C GLY A 234 -3.11 -15.62 12.55
N LEU A 235 -2.35 -16.42 13.30
CA LEU A 235 -2.87 -17.43 14.21
C LEU A 235 -3.73 -16.80 15.31
N ILE A 236 -3.23 -15.74 15.96
CA ILE A 236 -3.95 -14.98 17.00
C ILE A 236 -5.23 -14.35 16.46
N LYS A 237 -5.19 -13.77 15.26
CA LYS A 237 -6.38 -13.20 14.59
C LYS A 237 -7.39 -14.30 14.26
N GLY A 238 -6.94 -15.44 13.76
CA GLY A 238 -7.78 -16.61 13.45
C GLY A 238 -8.44 -17.19 14.67
N GLU A 239 -7.70 -17.35 15.76
CA GLU A 239 -8.24 -17.82 17.05
C GLU A 239 -9.31 -16.86 17.60
N LYS A 240 -9.04 -15.56 17.63
CA LYS A 240 -10.02 -14.55 18.06
C LYS A 240 -11.28 -14.57 17.20
N ALA A 241 -11.14 -14.66 15.89
CA ALA A 241 -12.26 -14.76 14.95
C ALA A 241 -13.06 -16.06 15.16
N GLY A 242 -12.37 -17.17 15.42
CA GLY A 242 -12.97 -18.46 15.74
C GLY A 242 -13.78 -18.42 17.04
N ILE A 243 -13.23 -17.81 18.10
CA ILE A 243 -13.93 -17.61 19.39
C ILE A 243 -15.19 -16.77 19.20
N ILE A 244 -15.10 -15.66 18.46
CA ILE A 244 -16.26 -14.78 18.18
C ILE A 244 -17.33 -15.53 17.39
N LYS A 245 -16.95 -16.25 16.34
CA LYS A 245 -17.89 -17.08 15.55
C LYS A 245 -18.52 -18.18 16.40
N GLY A 246 -17.74 -18.88 17.21
CA GLY A 246 -18.23 -19.93 18.09
C GLY A 246 -19.21 -19.41 19.14
N LYS A 247 -18.91 -18.28 19.77
CA LYS A 247 -19.83 -17.62 20.72
C LYS A 247 -21.14 -17.22 20.03
N LYS A 248 -21.07 -16.60 18.85
CA LYS A 248 -22.28 -16.21 18.10
C LYS A 248 -23.12 -17.42 17.69
N ALA A 249 -22.49 -18.49 17.23
CA ALA A 249 -23.17 -19.74 16.90
C ALA A 249 -23.85 -20.37 18.12
N GLY A 250 -23.18 -20.41 19.27
CA GLY A 250 -23.75 -20.91 20.52
C GLY A 250 -24.94 -20.08 21.02
N ILE A 251 -24.86 -18.76 20.91
CA ILE A 251 -25.97 -17.86 21.24
C ILE A 251 -27.18 -18.14 20.34
N ILE A 252 -26.94 -18.28 19.02
CA ILE A 252 -28.03 -18.60 18.07
C ILE A 252 -28.65 -19.95 18.35
N GLU A 253 -27.83 -20.97 18.64
CA GLU A 253 -28.35 -22.31 19.00
C GLU A 253 -29.18 -22.28 20.27
N THR A 254 -28.74 -21.52 21.30
CA THR A 254 -29.49 -21.31 22.53
C THR A 254 -30.80 -20.59 22.26
N ALA A 255 -30.80 -19.54 21.45
CA ALA A 255 -32.02 -18.83 21.05
C ALA A 255 -33.03 -19.75 20.33
N LYS A 256 -32.54 -20.62 19.43
CA LYS A 256 -33.38 -21.64 18.75
C LYS A 256 -34.00 -22.62 19.73
N LYS A 257 -33.26 -23.08 20.73
CA LYS A 257 -33.82 -23.96 21.79
C LYS A 257 -34.89 -23.24 22.58
N MET A 258 -34.64 -21.99 23.01
CA MET A 258 -35.62 -21.19 23.75
C MET A 258 -36.92 -20.92 22.95
N LEU A 259 -36.80 -20.69 21.63
CA LEU A 259 -37.97 -20.58 20.74
C LEU A 259 -38.79 -21.89 20.73
N LYS A 260 -38.11 -23.03 20.58
CA LYS A 260 -38.71 -24.35 20.57
C LYS A 260 -39.42 -24.69 21.89
N ASP A 261 -38.86 -24.19 23.01
CA ASP A 261 -39.43 -24.36 24.36
C ASP A 261 -40.56 -23.35 24.63
N GLY A 262 -40.97 -22.53 23.66
CA GLY A 262 -42.12 -21.63 23.75
C GLY A 262 -41.86 -20.32 24.48
N LEU A 263 -40.60 -19.92 24.71
CA LEU A 263 -40.28 -18.64 25.32
C LEU A 263 -40.65 -17.49 24.36
N ASN A 264 -41.15 -16.40 24.93
CA ASN A 264 -41.45 -15.21 24.11
C ASN A 264 -40.19 -14.49 23.65
N ILE A 265 -40.26 -13.81 22.51
CA ILE A 265 -39.15 -13.13 21.83
C ILE A 265 -38.47 -12.10 22.75
N ASN A 266 -39.23 -11.37 23.57
CA ASN A 266 -38.67 -10.39 24.51
C ASN A 266 -37.74 -11.02 25.55
N SER A 267 -38.14 -12.20 26.06
CA SER A 267 -37.34 -12.96 27.01
C SER A 267 -36.08 -13.50 26.35
N ILE A 268 -36.18 -14.04 25.13
CA ILE A 268 -35.04 -14.55 24.38
C ILE A 268 -34.05 -13.42 24.11
N ALA A 269 -34.50 -12.26 23.62
CA ALA A 269 -33.66 -11.09 23.38
C ALA A 269 -32.94 -10.65 24.66
N LYS A 270 -33.63 -10.63 25.82
CA LYS A 270 -33.04 -10.26 27.10
C LYS A 270 -31.88 -11.19 27.51
N TYR A 271 -32.03 -12.49 27.32
CA TYR A 271 -31.03 -13.49 27.77
C TYR A 271 -29.90 -13.74 26.75
N THR A 272 -30.17 -13.57 25.46
CA THR A 272 -29.22 -13.86 24.40
C THR A 272 -28.48 -12.63 23.86
N GLY A 273 -29.06 -11.44 24.06
CA GLY A 273 -28.55 -10.19 23.49
C GLY A 273 -28.81 -10.04 21.99
N LEU A 274 -29.53 -10.97 21.36
CA LEU A 274 -29.95 -10.86 19.96
C LEU A 274 -31.09 -9.85 19.82
N SER A 275 -31.14 -9.17 18.67
CA SER A 275 -32.28 -8.31 18.34
C SER A 275 -33.53 -9.16 18.08
N LYS A 276 -34.71 -8.56 18.22
CA LYS A 276 -35.99 -9.24 17.94
C LYS A 276 -36.03 -9.74 16.48
N GLU A 277 -35.55 -8.93 15.56
CA GLU A 277 -35.48 -9.24 14.13
C GLU A 277 -34.56 -10.44 13.86
N GLU A 278 -33.39 -10.51 14.54
CA GLU A 278 -32.51 -11.68 14.45
C GLU A 278 -33.19 -12.94 15.00
N ILE A 279 -34.00 -12.85 16.08
CA ILE A 279 -34.69 -13.99 16.67
C ILE A 279 -35.84 -14.46 15.76
N GLU A 280 -36.58 -13.53 15.16
CA GLU A 280 -37.69 -13.85 14.22
C GLU A 280 -37.19 -14.58 13.00
N ASN A 281 -35.97 -14.25 12.51
CA ASN A 281 -35.35 -14.91 11.40
C ASN A 281 -34.70 -16.28 11.72
N LEU A 282 -34.81 -16.76 12.99
CA LEU A 282 -34.30 -18.08 13.40
C LEU A 282 -35.33 -19.20 13.25
N ASN A 283 -36.58 -18.87 12.94
CA ASN A 283 -37.68 -19.85 12.76
C ASN A 283 -37.59 -20.59 11.41
#